data_a36dac076ce76e717a2f1de3ca6d16a8
#
_entry.id   a36dac076ce76e717a2f1de3ca6d16a8
#
_cell.length_a   1.000
_cell.length_b   1.000
_cell.length_c   1.000
_cell.angle_alpha   90.00
_cell.angle_beta   90.00
_cell.angle_gamma   90.00
#
_symmetry.space_group_name_H-M   'P 1'
#
loop_
_entity.id
_entity.type
_entity.pdbx_description
1 polymer ?
#
loop_
_entity_poly.entity_id
_entity_poly.type
_entity_poly.pdbx_seq_one_letter_code
_entity_poly.pdbx_strand_id
1 'polypeptide(L)'
;MDWLDQSIMRLRGVAQGRTPETHSLTEALQGKYHYTIGPYSDPVLKVRPGDCIVVETRDAFEGAIKSEQDLPSRVLTMPFVNPQNGPIMVEGAEKGDVIAVHIKSIRPRGPNPRGTCCMIPQFGALSGTSLTALLSDSLPEIVRKIDVDEDGVYWSRRVTLPYKPHIGTLSCSPEIDSINTLTPDAHGGNMDLPDMGPGSITYLPVQTAGGRLFIGDAHACQGDGEVCGTAVEFASTTTIEVDLIKGWQIDWPRLENEAVIMAIGSARPLEDATRIAYRELVLWMEAEYGYDRWDAYMMLSQCGQVRLGNFVDPKYTVGAAITKKYLAPEGV
;
A
#
# COMPACT_ATOMS: atom_id res chain seq x y z
N MET A 1 11.18 23.31 -15.99
CA MET A 1 10.04 22.38 -16.11
C MET A 1 10.07 21.57 -14.82
N ASP A 2 9.02 21.66 -14.03
CA ASP A 2 9.01 21.06 -12.71
C ASP A 2 9.00 19.53 -12.84
N TRP A 3 9.73 18.81 -11.99
CA TRP A 3 9.85 17.35 -12.01
C TRP A 3 8.52 16.62 -11.87
N LEU A 4 7.57 17.25 -11.14
CA LEU A 4 6.17 16.78 -11.08
C LEU A 4 5.52 16.74 -12.48
N ASP A 5 5.87 17.72 -13.35
CA ASP A 5 5.31 17.78 -14.69
C ASP A 5 5.79 16.63 -15.60
N GLN A 6 6.99 16.06 -15.36
CA GLN A 6 7.50 14.94 -16.18
C GLN A 6 6.84 13.61 -15.81
N SER A 7 6.68 13.29 -14.53
CA SER A 7 5.92 12.10 -14.10
C SER A 7 4.45 12.23 -14.48
N ILE A 8 3.84 13.35 -14.15
CA ILE A 8 2.44 13.66 -14.49
C ILE A 8 2.22 13.71 -16.01
N MET A 9 3.17 14.20 -16.81
CA MET A 9 3.05 14.21 -18.27
C MET A 9 3.11 12.81 -18.88
N ARG A 10 3.85 11.85 -18.31
CA ARG A 10 3.79 10.44 -18.72
C ARG A 10 2.42 9.83 -18.41
N LEU A 11 1.85 10.16 -17.26
CA LEU A 11 0.53 9.69 -16.85
C LEU A 11 -0.59 10.31 -17.70
N ARG A 12 -0.47 11.60 -18.06
CA ARG A 12 -1.48 12.33 -18.85
C ARG A 12 -1.47 12.00 -20.34
N GLY A 13 -0.48 11.30 -20.85
CA GLY A 13 -0.38 10.92 -22.26
C GLY A 13 -1.53 10.06 -22.78
N VAL A 14 -2.37 9.51 -21.92
CA VAL A 14 -3.49 8.61 -22.27
C VAL A 14 -4.84 9.32 -22.26
N ALA A 15 -5.00 10.41 -21.53
CA ALA A 15 -6.32 11.07 -21.29
C ALA A 15 -6.55 12.35 -22.13
N GLN A 16 -5.94 12.49 -23.27
CA GLN A 16 -6.17 13.67 -24.12
C GLN A 16 -7.62 13.74 -24.62
N GLY A 17 -8.40 14.69 -24.12
CA GLY A 17 -9.69 15.10 -24.66
C GLY A 17 -10.95 14.68 -23.90
N ARG A 18 -10.83 14.01 -22.74
CA ARG A 18 -11.98 13.62 -21.91
C ARG A 18 -11.95 14.33 -20.54
N THR A 19 -13.13 14.73 -20.06
CA THR A 19 -13.26 15.13 -18.64
C THR A 19 -13.23 13.88 -17.77
N PRO A 20 -12.36 13.80 -16.73
CA PRO A 20 -12.35 12.71 -15.76
C PRO A 20 -13.70 12.58 -15.04
N GLU A 21 -14.11 11.36 -14.77
CA GLU A 21 -15.31 11.08 -13.97
C GLU A 21 -14.92 10.73 -12.54
N THR A 22 -15.82 10.98 -11.60
CA THR A 22 -15.64 10.56 -10.21
C THR A 22 -16.68 9.48 -9.91
N HIS A 23 -16.17 8.33 -9.49
CA HIS A 23 -16.95 7.17 -9.08
C HIS A 23 -16.96 7.04 -7.55
N SER A 24 -17.98 6.40 -7.01
CA SER A 24 -18.06 6.09 -5.56
C SER A 24 -18.17 4.58 -5.37
N LEU A 25 -17.18 4.00 -4.72
CA LEU A 25 -17.21 2.61 -4.29
C LEU A 25 -17.59 2.55 -2.81
N THR A 26 -18.90 2.65 -2.55
CA THR A 26 -19.47 2.58 -1.20
C THR A 26 -19.50 1.14 -0.69
N GLU A 27 -19.67 0.95 0.63
CA GLU A 27 -19.88 -0.38 1.20
C GLU A 27 -21.06 -1.13 0.56
N ALA A 28 -22.13 -0.41 0.22
CA ALA A 28 -23.30 -0.98 -0.44
C ALA A 28 -23.00 -1.51 -1.85
N LEU A 29 -22.18 -0.78 -2.62
CA LEU A 29 -21.77 -1.21 -3.95
C LEU A 29 -20.73 -2.33 -3.87
N GLN A 30 -19.80 -2.27 -2.92
CA GLN A 30 -18.83 -3.34 -2.68
C GLN A 30 -19.52 -4.67 -2.36
N GLY A 31 -20.53 -4.64 -1.51
CA GLY A 31 -21.31 -5.80 -1.10
C GLY A 31 -20.47 -6.83 -0.33
N LYS A 32 -19.64 -7.61 -1.04
CA LYS A 32 -18.75 -8.60 -0.44
C LYS A 32 -17.29 -8.15 -0.51
N TYR A 33 -16.62 -8.13 0.64
CA TYR A 33 -15.18 -7.87 0.72
C TYR A 33 -14.36 -9.11 0.37
N HIS A 34 -13.11 -8.89 -0.02
CA HIS A 34 -12.18 -9.95 -0.41
C HIS A 34 -11.07 -10.12 0.63
N TYR A 35 -10.74 -11.38 0.94
CA TYR A 35 -9.63 -11.80 1.81
C TYR A 35 -8.52 -12.49 1.02
N THR A 36 -8.69 -12.53 -0.30
CA THR A 36 -7.68 -12.96 -1.25
C THR A 36 -7.70 -12.03 -2.47
N ILE A 37 -6.52 -11.77 -3.01
CA ILE A 37 -6.29 -11.00 -4.22
C ILE A 37 -6.02 -11.99 -5.34
N GLY A 38 -6.83 -11.96 -6.38
CA GLY A 38 -6.69 -12.89 -7.50
C GLY A 38 -7.66 -12.59 -8.65
N PRO A 39 -7.50 -13.27 -9.81
CA PRO A 39 -8.24 -12.96 -11.04
C PRO A 39 -9.67 -13.52 -11.09
N TYR A 40 -10.12 -14.21 -10.06
CA TYR A 40 -11.33 -15.05 -10.11
C TYR A 40 -12.62 -14.37 -9.68
N SER A 41 -12.54 -13.16 -9.16
CA SER A 41 -13.73 -12.38 -8.76
C SER A 41 -14.15 -11.42 -9.86
N ASP A 42 -15.46 -11.25 -10.05
CA ASP A 42 -15.98 -10.25 -10.99
C ASP A 42 -15.70 -8.83 -10.51
N PRO A 43 -15.37 -7.90 -11.40
CA PRO A 43 -15.17 -6.50 -11.04
C PRO A 43 -16.47 -5.87 -10.52
N VAL A 44 -16.37 -5.18 -9.37
CA VAL A 44 -17.47 -4.40 -8.79
C VAL A 44 -17.59 -3.00 -9.43
N LEU A 45 -16.51 -2.53 -10.04
CA LEU A 45 -16.43 -1.24 -10.70
C LEU A 45 -15.54 -1.31 -11.94
N LYS A 46 -15.89 -0.55 -12.98
CA LYS A 46 -15.04 -0.30 -14.15
C LYS A 46 -14.79 1.18 -14.27
N VAL A 47 -13.53 1.55 -14.49
CA VAL A 47 -13.09 2.94 -14.60
C VAL A 47 -12.17 3.11 -15.80
N ARG A 48 -12.06 4.33 -16.28
CA ARG A 48 -11.12 4.70 -17.34
C ARG A 48 -9.89 5.37 -16.76
N PRO A 49 -8.75 5.29 -17.42
CA PRO A 49 -7.56 6.05 -17.02
C PRO A 49 -7.89 7.54 -16.84
N GLY A 50 -7.42 8.14 -15.76
CA GLY A 50 -7.70 9.51 -15.32
C GLY A 50 -8.95 9.68 -14.46
N ASP A 51 -9.75 8.63 -14.24
CA ASP A 51 -10.92 8.72 -13.37
C ASP A 51 -10.53 8.74 -11.89
N CYS A 52 -11.35 9.44 -11.10
CA CYS A 52 -11.24 9.44 -9.64
C CYS A 52 -12.21 8.41 -9.03
N ILE A 53 -11.81 7.81 -7.92
CA ILE A 53 -12.64 6.87 -7.18
C ILE A 53 -12.62 7.27 -5.70
N VAL A 54 -13.80 7.45 -5.12
CA VAL A 54 -13.98 7.61 -3.68
C VAL A 54 -14.34 6.24 -3.10
N VAL A 55 -13.46 5.66 -2.32
CA VAL A 55 -13.58 4.31 -1.75
C VAL A 55 -13.88 4.40 -0.27
N GLU A 56 -14.93 3.71 0.17
CA GLU A 56 -15.22 3.48 1.59
C GLU A 56 -14.55 2.17 2.04
N THR A 57 -13.42 2.28 2.76
CA THR A 57 -12.75 1.10 3.31
C THR A 57 -13.28 0.73 4.68
N ARG A 58 -13.20 -0.52 5.05
CA ARG A 58 -13.31 -0.99 6.44
C ARG A 58 -11.95 -1.03 7.09
N ASP A 59 -11.92 -1.08 8.43
CA ASP A 59 -10.69 -1.38 9.15
C ASP A 59 -10.27 -2.84 8.91
N ALA A 60 -9.02 -3.18 9.21
CA ALA A 60 -8.46 -4.52 9.00
C ALA A 60 -9.23 -5.65 9.70
N PHE A 61 -10.07 -5.33 10.68
CA PHE A 61 -10.88 -6.27 11.46
C PHE A 61 -12.35 -6.30 11.07
N GLU A 62 -12.73 -5.61 9.99
CA GLU A 62 -14.12 -5.48 9.51
C GLU A 62 -15.09 -4.99 10.58
N GLY A 63 -14.62 -4.17 11.52
CA GLY A 63 -15.41 -3.64 12.62
C GLY A 63 -15.75 -4.67 13.71
N ALA A 64 -15.12 -5.84 13.74
CA ALA A 64 -15.35 -6.86 14.76
C ALA A 64 -14.84 -6.42 16.13
N ILE A 65 -13.75 -5.63 16.18
CA ILE A 65 -13.20 -5.09 17.42
C ILE A 65 -13.86 -3.74 17.72
N LYS A 66 -14.86 -3.75 18.58
CA LYS A 66 -15.65 -2.56 18.95
C LYS A 66 -15.16 -1.88 20.23
N SER A 67 -14.54 -2.65 21.12
CA SER A 67 -14.07 -2.22 22.43
C SER A 67 -12.73 -2.86 22.79
N GLU A 68 -12.09 -2.38 23.86
CA GLU A 68 -10.84 -2.95 24.36
C GLU A 68 -11.01 -4.36 25.00
N GLN A 69 -12.24 -4.78 25.23
CA GLN A 69 -12.60 -6.11 25.73
C GLN A 69 -12.76 -7.16 24.61
N ASP A 70 -12.84 -6.72 23.36
CA ASP A 70 -13.00 -7.59 22.19
C ASP A 70 -11.63 -8.11 21.75
N LEU A 71 -11.13 -9.11 22.46
CA LEU A 71 -9.82 -9.69 22.18
C LEU A 71 -9.79 -10.39 20.82
N PRO A 72 -8.77 -10.17 19.98
CA PRO A 72 -8.62 -10.74 18.64
C PRO A 72 -8.88 -12.25 18.59
N SER A 73 -8.34 -13.03 19.53
CA SER A 73 -8.55 -14.49 19.59
C SER A 73 -10.01 -14.92 19.78
N ARG A 74 -10.87 -14.02 20.23
CA ARG A 74 -12.29 -14.29 20.51
C ARG A 74 -13.23 -13.80 19.42
N VAL A 75 -12.86 -12.72 18.72
CA VAL A 75 -13.76 -12.03 17.78
C VAL A 75 -13.31 -12.14 16.33
N LEU A 76 -12.04 -12.45 16.06
CA LEU A 76 -11.54 -12.60 14.70
C LEU A 76 -11.54 -14.07 14.26
N THR A 77 -11.79 -14.30 13.00
CA THR A 77 -11.68 -15.61 12.35
C THR A 77 -10.50 -15.59 11.37
N MET A 78 -9.33 -15.98 11.84
CA MET A 78 -8.15 -16.05 10.98
C MET A 78 -8.33 -17.13 9.89
N PRO A 79 -7.88 -16.92 8.66
CA PRO A 79 -7.14 -15.75 8.16
C PRO A 79 -8.05 -14.67 7.52
N PHE A 80 -9.34 -14.63 7.83
CA PHE A 80 -10.32 -13.70 7.24
C PHE A 80 -10.25 -12.33 7.95
N VAL A 81 -9.13 -11.66 7.78
CA VAL A 81 -8.84 -10.29 8.23
C VAL A 81 -8.32 -9.49 7.04
N ASN A 82 -8.21 -8.17 7.21
CA ASN A 82 -7.77 -7.26 6.16
C ASN A 82 -8.68 -7.30 4.91
N PRO A 83 -9.97 -6.89 5.04
CA PRO A 83 -10.96 -6.91 3.97
C PRO A 83 -10.61 -5.90 2.88
N GLN A 84 -10.58 -6.36 1.63
CA GLN A 84 -10.25 -5.51 0.48
C GLN A 84 -11.49 -5.13 -0.34
N ASN A 85 -11.53 -3.86 -0.74
CA ASN A 85 -12.43 -3.35 -1.76
C ASN A 85 -11.91 -3.73 -3.16
N GLY A 86 -12.81 -3.89 -4.10
CA GLY A 86 -12.53 -4.28 -5.48
C GLY A 86 -13.15 -5.63 -5.84
N PRO A 87 -12.72 -6.27 -6.94
CA PRO A 87 -11.75 -5.74 -7.91
C PRO A 87 -12.30 -4.56 -8.70
N ILE A 88 -11.47 -3.58 -8.96
CA ILE A 88 -11.77 -2.45 -9.84
C ILE A 88 -11.05 -2.70 -11.17
N MET A 89 -11.80 -2.70 -12.27
CA MET A 89 -11.24 -2.89 -13.60
C MET A 89 -10.87 -1.55 -14.22
N VAL A 90 -9.64 -1.42 -14.70
CA VAL A 90 -9.16 -0.25 -15.45
C VAL A 90 -9.25 -0.57 -16.94
N GLU A 91 -10.04 0.20 -17.68
CA GLU A 91 -10.25 -0.02 -19.11
C GLU A 91 -8.95 0.09 -19.91
N GLY A 92 -8.71 -0.87 -20.80
CA GLY A 92 -7.54 -0.90 -21.66
C GLY A 92 -6.25 -1.40 -21.00
N ALA A 93 -6.26 -1.72 -19.70
CA ALA A 93 -5.10 -2.29 -19.04
C ALA A 93 -4.88 -3.75 -19.48
N GLU A 94 -3.66 -4.06 -19.90
CA GLU A 94 -3.22 -5.36 -20.40
C GLU A 94 -1.94 -5.79 -19.69
N LYS A 95 -1.64 -7.08 -19.71
CA LYS A 95 -0.39 -7.60 -19.14
C LYS A 95 0.83 -6.90 -19.74
N GLY A 96 1.73 -6.40 -18.87
CA GLY A 96 2.90 -5.63 -19.24
C GLY A 96 2.71 -4.11 -19.23
N ASP A 97 1.51 -3.65 -18.87
CA ASP A 97 1.25 -2.24 -18.54
C ASP A 97 1.48 -1.98 -17.05
N VAL A 98 1.34 -0.73 -16.65
CA VAL A 98 1.38 -0.31 -15.25
C VAL A 98 0.14 0.51 -14.94
N ILE A 99 -0.54 0.17 -13.84
CA ILE A 99 -1.55 1.03 -13.24
C ILE A 99 -0.86 1.96 -12.24
N ALA A 100 -1.08 3.27 -12.41
CA ALA A 100 -0.64 4.29 -11.47
C ALA A 100 -1.82 4.71 -10.60
N VAL A 101 -1.64 4.64 -9.29
CA VAL A 101 -2.66 5.01 -8.30
C VAL A 101 -2.17 6.22 -7.52
N HIS A 102 -2.80 7.37 -7.75
CA HIS A 102 -2.56 8.60 -7.02
C HIS A 102 -3.44 8.64 -5.78
N ILE A 103 -2.88 8.67 -4.62
CA ILE A 103 -3.62 8.85 -3.38
C ILE A 103 -3.84 10.34 -3.15
N LYS A 104 -5.07 10.80 -3.29
CA LYS A 104 -5.44 12.23 -3.17
C LYS A 104 -5.77 12.61 -1.74
N SER A 105 -6.54 11.77 -1.05
CA SER A 105 -6.89 11.99 0.35
C SER A 105 -7.30 10.68 1.02
N ILE A 106 -7.06 10.61 2.32
CA ILE A 106 -7.54 9.51 3.20
C ILE A 106 -8.13 10.21 4.42
N ARG A 107 -9.41 9.99 4.69
CA ARG A 107 -10.13 10.65 5.80
C ARG A 107 -10.79 9.64 6.70
N PRO A 108 -10.81 9.89 8.02
CA PRO A 108 -11.54 9.05 8.96
C PRO A 108 -13.04 9.02 8.61
N ARG A 109 -13.66 7.84 8.66
CA ARG A 109 -15.06 7.65 8.31
C ARG A 109 -15.94 7.49 9.53
N GLY A 110 -17.12 8.11 9.48
CA GLY A 110 -18.14 8.07 10.53
C GLY A 110 -18.12 9.29 11.47
N PRO A 111 -19.12 9.41 12.35
CA PRO A 111 -19.31 10.59 13.20
C PRO A 111 -18.30 10.69 14.37
N ASN A 112 -17.77 9.56 14.83
CA ASN A 112 -16.78 9.46 15.90
C ASN A 112 -15.74 8.43 15.49
N PRO A 113 -14.83 8.75 14.57
CA PRO A 113 -13.88 7.78 14.04
C PRO A 113 -12.93 7.29 15.13
N ARG A 114 -12.75 5.99 15.19
CA ARG A 114 -11.80 5.36 16.10
C ARG A 114 -10.94 4.36 15.36
N GLY A 115 -9.66 4.46 15.58
CA GLY A 115 -8.70 3.45 15.15
C GLY A 115 -8.57 2.33 16.18
N THR A 116 -8.00 1.22 15.74
CA THR A 116 -7.70 0.05 16.56
C THR A 116 -6.24 -0.30 16.39
N CYS A 117 -5.51 -0.38 17.51
CA CYS A 117 -4.20 -1.03 17.55
C CYS A 117 -4.29 -2.21 18.51
N CYS A 118 -3.79 -3.38 18.12
CA CYS A 118 -3.83 -4.54 18.98
C CYS A 118 -2.59 -5.43 18.85
N MET A 119 -2.31 -6.17 19.90
CA MET A 119 -1.39 -7.29 19.89
C MET A 119 -2.20 -8.56 19.66
N ILE A 120 -1.90 -9.26 18.58
CA ILE A 120 -2.54 -10.52 18.20
C ILE A 120 -1.62 -11.68 18.59
N PRO A 121 -2.12 -12.76 19.21
CA PRO A 121 -1.30 -13.90 19.57
C PRO A 121 -0.49 -14.43 18.41
N GLN A 122 0.82 -14.62 18.60
CA GLN A 122 1.76 -15.15 17.60
C GLN A 122 1.91 -14.28 16.33
N PHE A 123 1.48 -13.01 16.39
CA PHE A 123 1.66 -12.05 15.31
C PHE A 123 2.42 -10.82 15.83
N GLY A 124 3.29 -10.25 15.00
CA GLY A 124 4.18 -9.13 15.40
C GLY A 124 5.65 -9.51 15.43
N ALA A 125 6.52 -8.52 15.31
CA ALA A 125 7.96 -8.70 15.16
C ALA A 125 8.67 -9.30 16.39
N LEU A 126 8.13 -9.06 17.57
CA LEU A 126 8.71 -9.54 18.84
C LEU A 126 8.00 -10.79 19.38
N SER A 127 7.06 -11.35 18.62
CA SER A 127 6.41 -12.62 18.92
C SER A 127 6.95 -13.72 18.01
N GLY A 128 6.68 -15.00 18.35
CA GLY A 128 6.84 -16.09 17.40
C GLY A 128 5.86 -15.88 16.23
N THR A 129 6.29 -16.24 15.03
CA THR A 129 5.41 -16.20 13.87
C THR A 129 4.54 -17.45 13.80
N SER A 130 3.44 -17.41 13.05
CA SER A 130 2.65 -18.62 12.73
C SER A 130 3.45 -19.71 12.02
N LEU A 131 4.65 -19.39 11.52
CA LEU A 131 5.55 -20.31 10.82
C LEU A 131 6.61 -20.91 11.75
N THR A 132 6.82 -20.32 12.94
CA THR A 132 7.85 -20.75 13.90
C THR A 132 7.24 -20.85 15.28
N ALA A 133 7.00 -22.08 15.73
CA ALA A 133 6.55 -22.34 17.09
C ALA A 133 7.63 -21.96 18.11
N LEU A 134 7.24 -21.28 19.17
CA LEU A 134 8.11 -20.96 20.31
C LEU A 134 7.82 -21.93 21.46
N LEU A 135 8.86 -22.19 22.28
CA LEU A 135 8.71 -22.93 23.54
C LEU A 135 8.22 -22.05 24.70
N SER A 136 8.17 -20.72 24.50
CA SER A 136 7.68 -19.75 25.49
C SER A 136 6.24 -19.35 25.21
N ASP A 137 5.58 -18.84 26.25
CA ASP A 137 4.24 -18.25 26.11
C ASP A 137 4.25 -17.12 25.07
N SER A 138 3.11 -16.95 24.40
CA SER A 138 2.86 -15.83 23.51
C SER A 138 2.87 -14.51 24.29
N LEU A 139 3.15 -13.41 23.60
CA LEU A 139 2.94 -12.07 24.14
C LEU A 139 1.45 -11.88 24.54
N PRO A 140 1.17 -11.02 25.51
CA PRO A 140 -0.20 -10.77 25.93
C PRO A 140 -1.03 -10.22 24.78
N GLU A 141 -2.31 -10.58 24.77
CA GLU A 141 -3.29 -10.05 23.84
C GLU A 141 -3.86 -8.74 24.41
N ILE A 142 -3.72 -7.65 23.69
CA ILE A 142 -4.14 -6.31 24.13
C ILE A 142 -4.80 -5.60 22.97
N VAL A 143 -5.92 -4.92 23.24
CA VAL A 143 -6.61 -4.05 22.31
C VAL A 143 -6.60 -2.62 22.83
N ARG A 144 -6.38 -1.67 21.94
CA ARG A 144 -6.48 -0.25 22.19
C ARG A 144 -7.37 0.40 21.16
N LYS A 145 -8.42 1.08 21.62
CA LYS A 145 -9.28 1.92 20.78
C LYS A 145 -8.84 3.38 20.93
N ILE A 146 -8.57 4.02 19.79
CA ILE A 146 -7.90 5.31 19.73
C ILE A 146 -8.79 6.26 18.94
N ASP A 147 -9.12 7.42 19.51
CA ASP A 147 -9.84 8.46 18.80
C ASP A 147 -8.94 9.05 17.71
N VAL A 148 -9.49 9.26 16.51
CA VAL A 148 -8.76 9.70 15.33
C VAL A 148 -9.55 10.77 14.61
N ASP A 149 -8.88 11.87 14.24
CA ASP A 149 -9.39 12.86 13.31
C ASP A 149 -8.25 13.38 12.40
N GLU A 150 -8.53 14.36 11.55
CA GLU A 150 -7.51 14.93 10.65
C GLU A 150 -6.46 15.74 11.37
N ASP A 151 -6.67 16.10 12.66
CA ASP A 151 -5.71 16.84 13.48
C ASP A 151 -4.74 15.91 14.24
N GLY A 152 -5.15 14.64 14.49
CA GLY A 152 -4.27 13.74 15.22
C GLY A 152 -4.83 12.35 15.52
N VAL A 153 -3.94 11.52 16.05
CA VAL A 153 -4.21 10.19 16.61
C VAL A 153 -4.00 10.27 18.12
N TYR A 154 -5.07 10.27 18.88
CA TYR A 154 -5.06 10.57 20.32
C TYR A 154 -4.69 9.33 21.15
N TRP A 155 -3.39 9.00 21.13
CA TRP A 155 -2.87 7.80 21.78
C TRP A 155 -3.14 7.72 23.27
N SER A 156 -3.06 8.87 23.97
CA SER A 156 -3.38 9.01 25.38
C SER A 156 -3.67 10.45 25.73
N ARG A 157 -4.08 10.72 26.97
CA ARG A 157 -4.27 12.11 27.47
C ARG A 157 -3.00 12.97 27.36
N ARG A 158 -1.82 12.39 27.20
CA ARG A 158 -0.52 13.09 27.15
C ARG A 158 0.17 13.01 25.81
N VAL A 159 -0.28 12.10 24.93
CA VAL A 159 0.41 11.82 23.67
C VAL A 159 -0.61 11.84 22.54
N THR A 160 -0.41 12.76 21.61
CA THR A 160 -1.07 12.79 20.32
C THR A 160 -0.01 12.49 19.26
N LEU A 161 -0.23 11.43 18.50
CA LEU A 161 0.61 11.11 17.35
C LEU A 161 0.11 11.87 16.12
N PRO A 162 0.99 12.22 15.18
CA PRO A 162 0.55 12.89 13.97
C PRO A 162 -0.37 11.97 13.14
N TYR A 163 -1.45 12.56 12.61
CA TYR A 163 -2.26 11.91 11.59
C TYR A 163 -1.46 11.90 10.28
N LYS A 164 -0.91 10.74 9.93
CA LYS A 164 -0.15 10.49 8.70
C LYS A 164 -0.75 9.27 8.02
N PRO A 165 -1.97 9.42 7.44
CA PRO A 165 -2.68 8.28 6.92
C PRO A 165 -2.03 7.74 5.66
N HIS A 166 -2.10 6.43 5.49
CA HIS A 166 -1.69 5.73 4.28
C HIS A 166 -2.52 4.47 4.06
N ILE A 167 -2.40 3.88 2.89
CA ILE A 167 -3.03 2.62 2.53
C ILE A 167 -2.01 1.50 2.75
N GLY A 168 -2.32 0.54 3.59
CA GLY A 168 -1.48 -0.64 3.81
C GLY A 168 -1.53 -1.59 2.63
N THR A 169 -2.73 -1.91 2.15
CA THR A 169 -2.92 -2.86 1.05
C THR A 169 -3.40 -2.19 -0.23
N LEU A 170 -2.56 -2.28 -1.27
CA LEU A 170 -2.87 -1.81 -2.62
C LEU A 170 -2.25 -2.76 -3.65
N SER A 171 -3.05 -3.29 -4.58
CA SER A 171 -2.53 -4.29 -5.51
C SER A 171 -3.30 -4.38 -6.82
N CYS A 172 -2.62 -4.86 -7.87
CA CYS A 172 -3.27 -5.50 -9.01
C CYS A 172 -3.40 -7.00 -8.76
N SER A 173 -4.27 -7.67 -9.51
CA SER A 173 -4.39 -9.12 -9.41
C SER A 173 -3.19 -9.82 -10.04
N PRO A 174 -2.60 -10.84 -9.39
CA PRO A 174 -1.66 -11.75 -10.06
C PRO A 174 -2.35 -12.50 -11.20
N GLU A 175 -1.54 -13.10 -12.09
CA GLU A 175 -2.05 -13.74 -13.32
C GLU A 175 -2.94 -14.95 -13.05
N ILE A 176 -2.54 -15.81 -12.11
CA ILE A 176 -3.20 -17.10 -11.84
C ILE A 176 -3.40 -17.35 -10.33
N ASP A 177 -2.57 -16.78 -9.48
CA ASP A 177 -2.63 -17.08 -8.05
C ASP A 177 -3.80 -16.35 -7.36
N SER A 178 -4.22 -16.89 -6.21
CA SER A 178 -5.11 -16.22 -5.29
C SER A 178 -4.35 -16.08 -3.96
N ILE A 179 -3.89 -14.86 -3.68
CA ILE A 179 -2.96 -14.55 -2.59
C ILE A 179 -3.76 -13.96 -1.42
N ASN A 180 -3.48 -14.43 -0.21
CA ASN A 180 -4.10 -13.88 1.00
C ASN A 180 -3.78 -12.37 1.14
N THR A 181 -4.76 -11.59 1.57
CA THR A 181 -4.67 -10.12 1.67
C THR A 181 -3.60 -9.62 2.65
N LEU A 182 -3.08 -10.45 3.54
CA LEU A 182 -1.94 -10.13 4.41
C LEU A 182 -0.57 -10.31 3.71
N THR A 183 -0.54 -10.74 2.45
CA THR A 183 0.73 -11.10 1.80
C THR A 183 1.12 -10.08 0.74
N PRO A 184 2.17 -9.30 0.93
CA PRO A 184 2.76 -8.47 -0.12
C PRO A 184 3.62 -9.31 -1.06
N ASP A 185 3.64 -8.94 -2.35
CA ASP A 185 4.47 -9.57 -3.39
C ASP A 185 4.64 -8.64 -4.60
N ALA A 186 5.11 -9.16 -5.71
CA ALA A 186 5.24 -8.45 -6.99
C ALA A 186 3.93 -7.81 -7.48
N HIS A 187 2.77 -8.31 -7.09
CA HIS A 187 1.45 -7.74 -7.41
C HIS A 187 1.08 -6.49 -6.57
N GLY A 188 1.90 -6.11 -5.60
CA GLY A 188 1.58 -5.17 -4.51
C GLY A 188 1.17 -5.94 -3.25
N GLY A 189 -0.07 -5.81 -2.82
CA GLY A 189 -0.61 -6.47 -1.61
C GLY A 189 -0.38 -5.63 -0.37
N ASN A 190 -0.21 -6.29 0.76
CA ASN A 190 -0.04 -5.67 2.08
C ASN A 190 1.37 -5.11 2.29
N MET A 191 1.65 -4.01 1.63
CA MET A 191 2.99 -3.41 1.63
C MET A 191 3.28 -2.59 2.90
N ASP A 192 2.24 -2.03 3.52
CA ASP A 192 2.29 -1.27 4.77
C ASP A 192 3.35 -0.15 4.78
N LEU A 193 3.55 0.45 3.62
CA LEU A 193 4.53 1.52 3.46
C LEU A 193 3.91 2.87 3.87
N PRO A 194 4.42 3.53 4.93
CA PRO A 194 3.90 4.84 5.37
C PRO A 194 3.98 5.94 4.30
N ASP A 195 4.74 5.71 3.24
CA ASP A 195 4.86 6.61 2.09
C ASP A 195 3.67 6.51 1.11
N MET A 196 2.79 5.47 1.22
CA MET A 196 1.59 5.30 0.42
C MET A 196 0.42 6.16 0.93
N GLY A 197 0.69 7.42 1.21
CA GLY A 197 -0.24 8.41 1.71
C GLY A 197 -0.64 9.48 0.69
N PRO A 198 -1.45 10.48 1.11
CA PRO A 198 -1.85 11.58 0.23
C PRO A 198 -0.65 12.29 -0.41
N GLY A 199 -0.72 12.50 -1.73
CA GLY A 199 0.35 13.11 -2.53
C GLY A 199 1.37 12.10 -3.09
N SER A 200 1.20 10.80 -2.84
CA SER A 200 2.00 9.76 -3.47
C SER A 200 1.32 9.15 -4.69
N ILE A 201 2.14 8.56 -5.56
CA ILE A 201 1.72 7.73 -6.69
C ILE A 201 2.35 6.35 -6.50
N THR A 202 1.53 5.32 -6.47
CA THR A 202 1.98 3.93 -6.46
C THR A 202 1.79 3.32 -7.84
N TYR A 203 2.82 2.73 -8.38
CA TYR A 203 2.86 2.05 -9.67
C TYR A 203 2.80 0.55 -9.47
N LEU A 204 1.81 -0.09 -10.06
CA LEU A 204 1.55 -1.52 -9.92
C LEU A 204 1.67 -2.23 -11.27
N PRO A 205 2.46 -3.32 -11.38
CA PRO A 205 2.54 -4.10 -12.61
C PRO A 205 1.20 -4.78 -12.92
N VAL A 206 0.75 -4.67 -14.15
CA VAL A 206 -0.46 -5.35 -14.63
C VAL A 206 -0.11 -6.75 -15.10
N GLN A 207 -0.70 -7.76 -14.48
CA GLN A 207 -0.51 -9.17 -14.83
C GLN A 207 -1.75 -9.81 -15.49
N THR A 208 -2.93 -9.16 -15.33
CA THR A 208 -4.21 -9.62 -15.89
C THR A 208 -4.94 -8.49 -16.61
N ALA A 209 -5.81 -8.85 -17.56
CA ALA A 209 -6.64 -7.87 -18.26
C ALA A 209 -7.47 -7.03 -17.27
N GLY A 210 -7.42 -5.72 -17.43
CA GLY A 210 -8.07 -4.74 -16.55
C GLY A 210 -7.36 -4.51 -15.23
N GLY A 211 -6.20 -5.13 -14.98
CA GLY A 211 -5.39 -5.00 -13.76
C GLY A 211 -6.06 -5.56 -12.51
N ARG A 212 -7.40 -5.44 -12.39
CA ARG A 212 -8.19 -5.87 -11.24
C ARG A 212 -7.62 -5.32 -9.93
N LEU A 213 -7.73 -3.99 -9.76
CA LEU A 213 -7.20 -3.27 -8.60
C LEU A 213 -7.99 -3.59 -7.33
N PHE A 214 -7.26 -3.86 -6.24
CA PHE A 214 -7.77 -4.01 -4.88
C PHE A 214 -7.16 -2.94 -3.99
N ILE A 215 -7.96 -2.43 -3.03
CA ILE A 215 -7.56 -1.38 -2.08
C ILE A 215 -8.27 -1.58 -0.75
N GLY A 216 -7.55 -1.40 0.34
CA GLY A 216 -8.09 -1.47 1.70
C GLY A 216 -7.02 -1.18 2.73
N ASP A 217 -7.32 -1.49 4.00
CA ASP A 217 -6.32 -1.43 5.05
C ASP A 217 -5.76 -0.02 5.27
N ALA A 218 -6.64 0.89 5.63
CA ALA A 218 -6.24 2.26 5.90
C ALA A 218 -5.66 2.39 7.31
N HIS A 219 -4.49 2.99 7.41
CA HIS A 219 -3.78 3.26 8.66
C HIS A 219 -3.81 4.76 8.96
N ALA A 220 -4.19 5.17 10.16
CA ALA A 220 -4.15 6.57 10.57
C ALA A 220 -2.72 7.04 10.87
N CYS A 221 -1.88 6.15 11.35
CA CYS A 221 -0.44 6.27 11.47
C CYS A 221 0.20 4.90 11.70
N GLN A 222 1.46 4.79 11.29
CA GLN A 222 2.30 3.60 11.48
C GLN A 222 3.76 4.02 11.59
N GLY A 223 4.52 3.35 12.42
CA GLY A 223 5.98 3.41 12.42
C GLY A 223 6.60 2.41 11.46
N ASP A 224 7.85 2.61 11.06
CA ASP A 224 8.58 1.66 10.22
C ASP A 224 8.52 0.25 10.77
N GLY A 225 8.10 -0.68 9.93
CA GLY A 225 8.08 -2.11 10.22
C GLY A 225 6.82 -2.65 10.87
N GLU A 226 5.88 -1.79 11.26
CA GLU A 226 4.60 -2.21 11.88
C GLU A 226 4.77 -3.19 13.05
N VAL A 227 5.67 -2.88 13.95
CA VAL A 227 6.35 -3.80 14.88
C VAL A 227 5.42 -4.68 15.72
N CYS A 228 4.23 -4.20 16.12
CA CYS A 228 3.30 -5.02 16.89
C CYS A 228 2.34 -5.88 16.03
N GLY A 229 2.44 -5.77 14.70
CA GLY A 229 1.59 -6.49 13.75
C GLY A 229 0.30 -5.78 13.39
N THR A 230 0.09 -4.58 13.90
CA THR A 230 -0.98 -3.66 13.50
C THR A 230 -0.50 -2.22 13.59
N ALA A 231 -0.99 -1.39 12.70
CA ALA A 231 -0.89 0.05 12.78
C ALA A 231 -1.99 0.63 13.69
N VAL A 232 -2.45 1.84 13.42
CA VAL A 232 -3.73 2.34 13.91
C VAL A 232 -4.74 2.15 12.79
N GLU A 233 -5.36 0.97 12.80
CA GLU A 233 -6.32 0.48 11.81
C GLU A 233 -7.62 1.26 11.89
N PHE A 234 -8.13 1.81 10.78
CA PHE A 234 -9.37 2.56 10.81
C PHE A 234 -10.17 2.47 9.52
N ALA A 235 -11.48 2.64 9.63
CA ALA A 235 -12.34 2.76 8.45
C ALA A 235 -12.16 4.16 7.82
N SER A 236 -11.92 4.21 6.51
CA SER A 236 -11.64 5.46 5.82
C SER A 236 -12.59 5.76 4.66
N THR A 237 -12.60 7.03 4.26
CA THR A 237 -13.02 7.47 2.94
C THR A 237 -11.77 7.92 2.20
N THR A 238 -11.33 7.10 1.25
CA THR A 238 -10.10 7.30 0.49
C THR A 238 -10.42 7.74 -0.93
N THR A 239 -9.82 8.83 -1.39
CA THR A 239 -9.94 9.29 -2.78
C THR A 239 -8.66 8.98 -3.53
N ILE A 240 -8.78 8.23 -4.60
CA ILE A 240 -7.68 7.91 -5.52
C ILE A 240 -8.02 8.39 -6.93
N GLU A 241 -6.99 8.66 -7.72
CA GLU A 241 -7.06 8.82 -9.17
C GLU A 241 -6.28 7.67 -9.79
N VAL A 242 -6.83 7.03 -10.81
CA VAL A 242 -6.24 5.84 -11.42
C VAL A 242 -5.87 6.13 -12.86
N ASP A 243 -4.60 5.93 -13.20
CA ASP A 243 -4.06 6.08 -14.54
C ASP A 243 -3.46 4.79 -15.08
N LEU A 244 -3.23 4.75 -16.40
CA LEU A 244 -2.67 3.61 -17.11
C LEU A 244 -1.48 4.03 -17.96
N ILE A 245 -0.33 3.40 -17.71
CA ILE A 245 0.89 3.59 -18.49
C ILE A 245 1.09 2.35 -19.36
N LYS A 246 0.91 2.52 -20.67
CA LYS A 246 1.05 1.42 -21.63
C LYS A 246 2.51 1.05 -21.86
N GLY A 247 2.80 -0.25 -21.80
CA GLY A 247 4.10 -0.80 -22.18
C GLY A 247 5.26 -0.46 -21.25
N TRP A 248 5.01 0.15 -20.08
CA TRP A 248 6.05 0.37 -19.08
C TRP A 248 6.17 -0.85 -18.18
N GLN A 249 6.98 -1.80 -18.60
CA GLN A 249 7.16 -3.05 -17.86
C GLN A 249 7.98 -2.84 -16.59
N ILE A 250 7.38 -3.17 -15.46
CA ILE A 250 8.04 -3.25 -14.15
C ILE A 250 7.74 -4.60 -13.53
N ASP A 251 8.71 -5.17 -12.82
CA ASP A 251 8.54 -6.49 -12.17
C ASP A 251 7.96 -6.36 -10.75
N TRP A 252 8.22 -5.23 -10.09
CA TRP A 252 7.82 -4.95 -8.72
C TRP A 252 7.17 -3.57 -8.60
N PRO A 253 6.31 -3.36 -7.58
CA PRO A 253 5.72 -2.05 -7.34
C PRO A 253 6.77 -0.96 -7.17
N ARG A 254 6.41 0.26 -7.58
CA ARG A 254 7.19 1.47 -7.39
C ARG A 254 6.32 2.54 -6.76
N LEU A 255 6.95 3.51 -6.13
CA LEU A 255 6.26 4.64 -5.53
C LEU A 255 7.06 5.91 -5.82
N GLU A 256 6.36 7.00 -6.02
CA GLU A 256 6.97 8.32 -5.97
C GLU A 256 6.08 9.32 -5.21
N ASN A 257 6.72 10.32 -4.66
CA ASN A 257 6.09 11.51 -4.10
C ASN A 257 6.92 12.75 -4.48
N GLU A 258 6.61 13.89 -3.90
CA GLU A 258 7.35 15.14 -4.17
C GLU A 258 8.86 15.00 -3.90
N ALA A 259 9.26 14.24 -2.88
CA ALA A 259 10.62 14.20 -2.39
C ALA A 259 11.48 13.07 -2.97
N VAL A 260 10.88 11.89 -3.20
CA VAL A 260 11.62 10.66 -3.53
C VAL A 260 10.97 9.87 -4.66
N ILE A 261 11.79 9.03 -5.30
CA ILE A 261 11.34 7.81 -5.98
C ILE A 261 11.74 6.62 -5.11
N MET A 262 10.92 5.57 -5.10
CA MET A 262 11.09 4.39 -4.26
C MET A 262 10.69 3.13 -5.04
N ALA A 263 11.55 2.14 -5.09
CA ALA A 263 11.21 0.80 -5.56
C ALA A 263 10.91 -0.11 -4.37
N ILE A 264 9.95 -1.01 -4.53
CA ILE A 264 9.42 -1.82 -3.44
C ILE A 264 9.74 -3.28 -3.68
N GLY A 265 10.24 -3.97 -2.66
CA GLY A 265 10.49 -5.40 -2.69
C GLY A 265 9.86 -6.09 -1.49
N SER A 266 9.25 -7.26 -1.73
CA SER A 266 8.62 -8.04 -0.67
C SER A 266 9.08 -9.49 -0.69
N ALA A 267 9.72 -9.94 0.40
CA ALA A 267 10.26 -11.29 0.53
C ALA A 267 10.54 -11.65 2.00
N ARG A 268 10.86 -12.91 2.25
CA ARG A 268 11.56 -13.38 3.45
C ARG A 268 12.80 -14.17 3.03
N PRO A 269 13.93 -13.97 3.67
CA PRO A 269 14.19 -13.04 4.78
C PRO A 269 14.20 -11.57 4.32
N LEU A 270 14.35 -10.64 5.28
CA LEU A 270 14.32 -9.19 5.03
C LEU A 270 15.39 -8.72 4.04
N GLU A 271 16.56 -9.38 4.05
CA GLU A 271 17.65 -9.10 3.13
C GLU A 271 17.26 -9.32 1.66
N ASP A 272 16.41 -10.30 1.38
CA ASP A 272 15.95 -10.55 0.01
C ASP A 272 14.95 -9.49 -0.43
N ALA A 273 14.04 -9.04 0.44
CA ALA A 273 13.19 -7.89 0.17
C ALA A 273 14.02 -6.63 -0.15
N THR A 274 15.09 -6.41 0.64
CA THR A 274 16.01 -5.28 0.45
C THR A 274 16.76 -5.39 -0.89
N ARG A 275 17.25 -6.57 -1.27
CA ARG A 275 17.93 -6.81 -2.54
C ARG A 275 17.01 -6.56 -3.73
N ILE A 276 15.75 -7.01 -3.65
CA ILE A 276 14.74 -6.75 -4.68
C ILE A 276 14.54 -5.23 -4.83
N ALA A 277 14.26 -4.52 -3.74
CA ALA A 277 13.99 -3.10 -3.76
C ALA A 277 15.16 -2.28 -4.35
N TYR A 278 16.41 -2.55 -3.92
CA TYR A 278 17.57 -1.84 -4.47
C TYR A 278 17.85 -2.19 -5.93
N ARG A 279 17.68 -3.47 -6.32
CA ARG A 279 17.82 -3.88 -7.72
C ARG A 279 16.85 -3.09 -8.60
N GLU A 280 15.60 -3.05 -8.22
CA GLU A 280 14.55 -2.34 -8.97
C GLU A 280 14.80 -0.83 -9.02
N LEU A 281 15.32 -0.24 -7.95
CA LEU A 281 15.66 1.19 -7.93
C LEU A 281 16.83 1.50 -8.87
N VAL A 282 17.88 0.67 -8.89
CA VAL A 282 19.00 0.81 -9.84
C VAL A 282 18.50 0.72 -11.28
N LEU A 283 17.67 -0.27 -11.58
CA LEU A 283 17.09 -0.43 -12.93
C LEU A 283 16.18 0.74 -13.32
N TRP A 284 15.47 1.32 -12.37
CA TRP A 284 14.66 2.51 -12.60
C TRP A 284 15.52 3.74 -12.90
N MET A 285 16.60 3.95 -12.12
CA MET A 285 17.55 5.04 -12.35
C MET A 285 18.24 4.92 -13.72
N GLU A 286 18.62 3.70 -14.12
CA GLU A 286 19.21 3.44 -15.44
C GLU A 286 18.21 3.74 -16.57
N ALA A 287 17.01 3.19 -16.49
CA ALA A 287 16.04 3.25 -17.58
C ALA A 287 15.43 4.64 -17.79
N GLU A 288 15.19 5.39 -16.72
CA GLU A 288 14.38 6.60 -16.76
C GLU A 288 15.19 7.88 -16.52
N TYR A 289 16.33 7.77 -15.84
CA TYR A 289 17.15 8.92 -15.47
C TYR A 289 18.54 8.90 -16.14
N GLY A 290 18.83 7.86 -16.95
CA GLY A 290 20.05 7.79 -17.76
C GLY A 290 21.34 7.53 -16.98
N TYR A 291 21.25 7.06 -15.74
CA TYR A 291 22.42 6.68 -14.96
C TYR A 291 23.08 5.42 -15.54
N ASP A 292 24.41 5.37 -15.47
CA ASP A 292 25.11 4.09 -15.59
C ASP A 292 24.70 3.20 -14.40
N ARG A 293 24.42 1.93 -14.66
CA ARG A 293 23.96 0.96 -13.66
C ARG A 293 24.87 0.86 -12.44
N TRP A 294 26.18 0.86 -12.67
CA TRP A 294 27.15 0.69 -11.60
C TRP A 294 27.37 1.98 -10.83
N ASP A 295 27.27 3.11 -11.51
CA ASP A 295 27.29 4.43 -10.86
C ASP A 295 26.06 4.63 -9.98
N ALA A 296 24.86 4.31 -10.48
CA ALA A 296 23.63 4.29 -9.68
C ALA A 296 23.76 3.42 -8.44
N TYR A 297 24.32 2.22 -8.58
CA TYR A 297 24.52 1.32 -7.46
C TYR A 297 25.50 1.88 -6.42
N MET A 298 26.62 2.45 -6.85
CA MET A 298 27.56 3.10 -5.93
C MET A 298 26.98 4.34 -5.27
N MET A 299 26.22 5.15 -6.01
CA MET A 299 25.56 6.35 -5.50
C MET A 299 24.53 6.00 -4.42
N LEU A 300 23.71 4.97 -4.64
CA LEU A 300 22.72 4.50 -3.66
C LEU A 300 23.38 4.02 -2.36
N SER A 301 24.60 3.52 -2.39
CA SER A 301 25.37 3.19 -1.20
C SER A 301 25.69 4.42 -0.32
N GLN A 302 25.72 5.62 -0.91
CA GLN A 302 26.07 6.86 -0.21
C GLN A 302 24.84 7.67 0.22
N CYS A 303 23.77 7.67 -0.59
CA CYS A 303 22.62 8.54 -0.36
C CYS A 303 21.26 7.83 -0.46
N GLY A 304 21.26 6.53 -0.72
CA GLY A 304 20.04 5.71 -0.71
C GLY A 304 19.39 5.68 0.68
N GLN A 305 18.09 5.58 0.68
CA GLN A 305 17.28 5.48 1.90
C GLN A 305 16.52 4.16 1.90
N VAL A 306 16.22 3.65 3.08
CA VAL A 306 15.38 2.45 3.25
C VAL A 306 14.19 2.81 4.11
N ARG A 307 13.01 2.43 3.62
CA ARG A 307 11.77 2.40 4.39
C ARG A 307 11.43 0.95 4.69
N LEU A 308 11.12 0.64 5.92
CA LEU A 308 10.61 -0.66 6.29
C LEU A 308 9.08 -0.58 6.39
N GLY A 309 8.37 -1.20 5.47
CA GLY A 309 6.90 -1.24 5.47
C GLY A 309 6.41 -2.10 6.62
N ASN A 310 6.59 -3.41 6.49
CA ASN A 310 6.36 -4.35 7.58
C ASN A 310 7.46 -5.42 7.63
N PHE A 311 7.65 -6.03 8.81
CA PHE A 311 8.38 -7.28 8.97
C PHE A 311 7.64 -8.24 9.92
N VAL A 312 6.33 -8.26 9.81
CA VAL A 312 5.39 -9.03 10.62
C VAL A 312 4.53 -9.98 9.78
N ASP A 313 4.32 -9.67 8.52
CA ASP A 313 3.48 -10.38 7.57
C ASP A 313 4.14 -11.64 6.97
N PRO A 314 3.41 -12.45 6.15
CA PRO A 314 3.97 -13.63 5.48
C PRO A 314 5.21 -13.34 4.64
N LYS A 315 5.30 -12.14 4.03
CA LYS A 315 6.51 -11.56 3.43
C LYS A 315 6.74 -10.17 4.01
N TYR A 316 8.01 -9.78 4.12
CA TYR A 316 8.43 -8.47 4.63
C TYR A 316 8.55 -7.48 3.48
N THR A 317 8.17 -6.22 3.69
CA THR A 317 8.23 -5.19 2.66
C THR A 317 9.30 -4.14 2.96
N VAL A 318 10.13 -3.89 1.97
CA VAL A 318 11.16 -2.85 1.98
C VAL A 318 10.96 -1.90 0.80
N GLY A 319 10.97 -0.60 1.06
CA GLY A 319 11.11 0.44 0.05
C GLY A 319 12.56 0.96 0.01
N ALA A 320 13.25 0.81 -1.11
CA ALA A 320 14.52 1.48 -1.35
C ALA A 320 14.27 2.78 -2.11
N ALA A 321 14.75 3.89 -1.60
CA ALA A 321 14.44 5.22 -2.13
C ALA A 321 15.68 6.08 -2.38
N ILE A 322 15.52 7.04 -3.28
CA ILE A 322 16.47 8.12 -3.49
C ILE A 322 15.72 9.45 -3.59
N THR A 323 16.31 10.51 -3.04
CA THR A 323 15.75 11.86 -3.13
C THR A 323 15.84 12.38 -4.56
N LYS A 324 14.74 12.89 -5.10
CA LYS A 324 14.62 13.41 -6.48
C LYS A 324 15.65 14.48 -6.83
N LYS A 325 16.11 15.27 -5.84
CA LYS A 325 17.16 16.28 -6.05
C LYS A 325 18.49 15.70 -6.58
N TYR A 326 18.71 14.40 -6.40
CA TYR A 326 19.91 13.72 -6.91
C TYR A 326 19.70 13.08 -8.29
N LEU A 327 18.49 13.18 -8.86
CA LEU A 327 18.13 12.58 -10.13
C LEU A 327 18.16 13.59 -11.30
N ALA A 328 18.71 14.78 -11.08
CA ALA A 328 18.85 15.78 -12.14
C ALA A 328 19.78 15.25 -13.24
N PRO A 329 19.37 15.28 -14.53
CA PRO A 329 20.27 14.92 -15.62
C PRO A 329 21.50 15.82 -15.64
N GLU A 330 22.67 15.25 -15.88
CA GLU A 330 23.87 16.05 -16.13
C GLU A 330 23.62 16.94 -17.36
N GLY A 331 23.68 18.26 -17.19
CA GLY A 331 23.67 19.22 -18.28
C GLY A 331 22.44 20.11 -18.41
N VAL A 332 21.64 20.32 -17.37
CA VAL A 332 20.62 21.39 -17.33
C VAL A 332 21.00 22.47 -16.33
#